data_3e905ef2987427591b1cb346b0243e78
#
_entry.id   3e905ef2987427591b1cb346b0243e78
#
_cell.length_a   1.000
_cell.length_b   1.000
_cell.length_c   1.000
_cell.angle_alpha   90.00
_cell.angle_beta   90.00
_cell.angle_gamma   90.00
#
_symmetry.space_group_name_H-M   'P 1'
#
loop_
_entity.id
_entity.type
_entity.pdbx_description
1 polymer ?
#
loop_
_entity_poly.entity_id
_entity_poly.type
_entity_poly.pdbx_seq_one_letter_code
_entity_poly.pdbx_strand_id
1 'polypeptide(L)'
;MTKIAVVGTGYVGLVTGTCFAETGNQVICIDIDTDKVEKMKNGIIPIYEPNLDTIFERNISAKRLSFTTSLEDGIKDAEIIFLALPTPPGEDGSADLSYILGVAEQLGKLIKDYKVIVDKSTVPVGTAEKVQAVIAKNAQVDFAVVSNPEFLREGFAVSDFMKPDRVIIGTRDERARKVMESLYRPFVRQGNPIYFMDEKSAELTKYAANSFLATKITFMNEVANFCELVGADVDQVRVGIGSDSRIGKRFLFPGIGYGGSCFPKDVKALVKSGEDLNFKFEILSAVLKVNQEQKTILFPKIKNFFRGDLSGKKIAVWGLAFKPDTDDIREAPALFMIEALLDAGANISAYDPEAMPNVKNSLGAKIDYASDEYSALSGADALLICTEWGIFRNPDFTRMKSLMKDAVLFDGRNLFEIGEMNDKGFYYCSIGRNVIEK
;
A
#
# COMPACT_ATOMS: atom_id res chain seq x y z
N MET A 1 9.56 14.31 -27.31
CA MET A 1 8.93 14.86 -26.10
C MET A 1 7.43 14.61 -26.24
N THR A 2 6.89 13.71 -25.43
CA THR A 2 5.48 13.32 -25.49
C THR A 2 4.64 14.20 -24.58
N LYS A 3 3.43 14.55 -24.98
CA LYS A 3 2.46 15.26 -24.16
C LYS A 3 1.53 14.28 -23.49
N ILE A 4 1.44 14.32 -22.17
CA ILE A 4 0.75 13.33 -21.33
C ILE A 4 -0.24 14.06 -20.42
N ALA A 5 -1.46 13.55 -20.33
CA ALA A 5 -2.42 13.90 -19.30
C ALA A 5 -2.52 12.77 -18.28
N VAL A 6 -2.61 13.10 -16.99
CA VAL A 6 -2.86 12.14 -15.92
C VAL A 6 -4.10 12.58 -15.18
N VAL A 7 -5.17 11.80 -15.26
CA VAL A 7 -6.45 12.07 -14.62
C VAL A 7 -6.52 11.37 -13.28
N GLY A 8 -6.65 12.16 -12.22
CA GLY A 8 -6.52 11.74 -10.83
C GLY A 8 -5.11 12.00 -10.29
N THR A 9 -5.03 12.73 -9.17
CA THR A 9 -3.76 13.06 -8.48
C THR A 9 -3.72 12.42 -7.10
N GLY A 10 -4.27 11.21 -6.99
CA GLY A 10 -4.01 10.31 -5.87
C GLY A 10 -2.54 9.85 -5.90
N TYR A 11 -2.21 8.92 -5.02
CA TYR A 11 -0.86 8.39 -4.88
C TYR A 11 -0.27 7.94 -6.23
N VAL A 12 -0.99 7.05 -6.94
CA VAL A 12 -0.54 6.51 -8.24
C VAL A 12 -0.41 7.59 -9.31
N GLY A 13 -1.40 8.47 -9.41
CA GLY A 13 -1.43 9.47 -10.48
C GLY A 13 -0.35 10.54 -10.32
N LEU A 14 -0.15 11.05 -9.10
CA LEU A 14 0.85 12.09 -8.86
C LEU A 14 2.27 11.57 -9.04
N VAL A 15 2.57 10.37 -8.53
CA VAL A 15 3.88 9.71 -8.76
C VAL A 15 4.09 9.45 -10.27
N THR A 16 3.07 8.90 -10.95
CA THR A 16 3.14 8.63 -12.40
C THR A 16 3.43 9.89 -13.20
N GLY A 17 2.66 10.96 -12.97
CA GLY A 17 2.83 12.23 -13.67
C GLY A 17 4.20 12.87 -13.43
N THR A 18 4.64 12.89 -12.18
CA THR A 18 5.93 13.46 -11.80
C THR A 18 7.10 12.67 -12.39
N CYS A 19 7.05 11.34 -12.35
CA CYS A 19 8.10 10.49 -12.92
C CYS A 19 8.16 10.55 -14.46
N PHE A 20 7.02 10.68 -15.16
CA PHE A 20 7.03 10.92 -16.60
C PHE A 20 7.60 12.30 -16.94
N ALA A 21 7.29 13.34 -16.17
CA ALA A 21 7.88 14.67 -16.35
C ALA A 21 9.42 14.63 -16.16
N GLU A 22 9.90 13.83 -15.20
CA GLU A 22 11.33 13.68 -14.92
C GLU A 22 12.12 13.10 -16.10
N THR A 23 11.49 12.31 -16.95
CA THR A 23 12.12 11.80 -18.19
C THR A 23 11.98 12.74 -19.39
N GLY A 24 11.56 14.00 -19.17
CA GLY A 24 11.54 15.05 -20.19
C GLY A 24 10.23 15.17 -20.96
N ASN A 25 9.15 14.51 -20.52
CA ASN A 25 7.83 14.67 -21.12
C ASN A 25 7.12 15.92 -20.57
N GLN A 26 6.14 16.44 -21.33
CA GLN A 26 5.21 17.47 -20.87
C GLN A 26 4.00 16.79 -20.26
N VAL A 27 3.78 17.02 -18.96
CA VAL A 27 2.72 16.34 -18.20
C VAL A 27 1.77 17.35 -17.59
N ILE A 28 0.47 17.11 -17.78
CA ILE A 28 -0.60 17.83 -17.10
C ILE A 28 -1.35 16.85 -16.22
N CYS A 29 -1.33 17.08 -14.92
CA CYS A 29 -2.12 16.33 -13.96
C CYS A 29 -3.46 17.02 -13.72
N ILE A 30 -4.55 16.25 -13.74
CA ILE A 30 -5.92 16.73 -13.67
C ILE A 30 -6.58 16.14 -12.42
N ASP A 31 -7.18 16.98 -11.58
CA ASP A 31 -7.98 16.54 -10.44
C ASP A 31 -9.19 17.47 -10.27
N ILE A 32 -10.32 16.93 -9.82
CA ILE A 32 -11.53 17.71 -9.57
C ILE A 32 -11.45 18.56 -8.29
N ASP A 33 -10.55 18.21 -7.39
CA ASP A 33 -10.35 18.91 -6.12
C ASP A 33 -9.54 20.20 -6.34
N THR A 34 -10.23 21.33 -6.27
CA THR A 34 -9.66 22.65 -6.50
C THR A 34 -8.56 22.99 -5.49
N ASP A 35 -8.77 22.67 -4.21
CA ASP A 35 -7.80 23.01 -3.14
C ASP A 35 -6.53 22.20 -3.31
N LYS A 36 -6.66 20.95 -3.70
CA LYS A 36 -5.55 20.05 -3.99
C LYS A 36 -4.75 20.52 -5.20
N VAL A 37 -5.44 20.92 -6.27
CA VAL A 37 -4.81 21.47 -7.49
C VAL A 37 -4.07 22.77 -7.17
N GLU A 38 -4.65 23.68 -6.40
CA GLU A 38 -3.99 24.93 -6.00
C GLU A 38 -2.76 24.68 -5.10
N LYS A 39 -2.82 23.73 -4.16
CA LYS A 39 -1.64 23.31 -3.38
C LYS A 39 -0.53 22.83 -4.30
N MET A 40 -0.82 21.94 -5.25
CA MET A 40 0.18 21.41 -6.18
C MET A 40 0.77 22.49 -7.09
N LYS A 41 -0.02 23.46 -7.59
CA LYS A 41 0.49 24.61 -8.33
C LYS A 41 1.47 25.46 -7.52
N ASN A 42 1.27 25.53 -6.20
CA ASN A 42 2.15 26.25 -5.27
C ASN A 42 3.32 25.38 -4.74
N GLY A 43 3.56 24.22 -5.33
CA GLY A 43 4.67 23.36 -4.95
C GLY A 43 4.40 22.47 -3.72
N ILE A 44 3.15 22.43 -3.21
CA ILE A 44 2.79 21.62 -2.03
C ILE A 44 2.26 20.26 -2.49
N ILE A 45 2.94 19.19 -2.07
CA ILE A 45 2.58 17.81 -2.40
C ILE A 45 1.51 17.31 -1.41
N PRO A 46 0.35 16.83 -1.89
CA PRO A 46 -0.75 16.41 -1.02
C PRO A 46 -0.66 14.95 -0.52
N ILE A 47 0.46 14.28 -0.74
CA ILE A 47 0.72 12.89 -0.34
C ILE A 47 2.11 12.79 0.29
N TYR A 48 2.30 11.82 1.19
CA TYR A 48 3.62 11.48 1.69
C TYR A 48 4.25 10.38 0.82
N GLU A 49 5.37 10.66 0.18
CA GLU A 49 6.19 9.69 -0.55
C GLU A 49 7.64 10.17 -0.58
N PRO A 50 8.58 9.40 -0.01
CA PRO A 50 9.99 9.75 0.01
C PRO A 50 10.56 10.05 -1.38
N ASN A 51 11.35 11.13 -1.47
CA ASN A 51 12.02 11.60 -2.71
C ASN A 51 11.09 12.14 -3.81
N LEU A 52 9.78 12.21 -3.59
CA LEU A 52 8.85 12.80 -4.56
C LEU A 52 9.03 14.31 -4.64
N ASP A 53 9.28 14.97 -3.51
CA ASP A 53 9.47 16.42 -3.37
C ASP A 53 10.51 16.95 -4.33
N THR A 54 11.71 16.37 -4.32
CA THR A 54 12.84 16.80 -5.14
C THR A 54 12.55 16.77 -6.64
N ILE A 55 11.92 15.67 -7.13
CA ILE A 55 11.60 15.56 -8.56
C ILE A 55 10.37 16.39 -8.93
N PHE A 56 9.43 16.57 -8.02
CA PHE A 56 8.22 17.38 -8.20
C PHE A 56 8.59 18.86 -8.40
N GLU A 57 9.32 19.45 -7.47
CA GLU A 57 9.78 20.85 -7.54
C GLU A 57 10.62 21.13 -8.80
N ARG A 58 11.55 20.22 -9.12
CA ARG A 58 12.39 20.33 -10.30
C ARG A 58 11.56 20.37 -11.58
N ASN A 59 10.51 19.56 -11.69
CA ASN A 59 9.69 19.48 -12.89
C ASN A 59 8.68 20.62 -13.02
N ILE A 60 8.18 21.16 -11.92
CA ILE A 60 7.41 22.42 -11.92
C ILE A 60 8.31 23.57 -12.40
N SER A 61 9.49 23.72 -11.82
CA SER A 61 10.45 24.79 -12.17
C SER A 61 10.88 24.71 -13.65
N ALA A 62 11.02 23.48 -14.17
CA ALA A 62 11.33 23.23 -15.58
C ALA A 62 10.10 23.34 -16.51
N LYS A 63 8.92 23.65 -15.98
CA LYS A 63 7.63 23.74 -16.70
C LYS A 63 7.28 22.46 -17.47
N ARG A 64 7.69 21.31 -16.97
CA ARG A 64 7.35 19.99 -17.51
C ARG A 64 6.16 19.35 -16.81
N LEU A 65 5.82 19.80 -15.59
CA LEU A 65 4.71 19.35 -14.79
C LEU A 65 3.78 20.51 -14.48
N SER A 66 2.50 20.35 -14.75
CA SER A 66 1.46 21.36 -14.50
C SER A 66 0.17 20.70 -14.04
N PHE A 67 -0.76 21.51 -13.50
CA PHE A 67 -1.99 21.03 -12.85
C PHE A 67 -3.19 21.83 -13.29
N THR A 68 -4.34 21.16 -13.45
CA THR A 68 -5.61 21.80 -13.81
C THR A 68 -6.80 21.03 -13.21
N THR A 69 -7.92 21.73 -13.03
CA THR A 69 -9.21 21.10 -12.71
C THR A 69 -10.05 20.80 -13.95
N SER A 70 -9.67 21.35 -15.11
CA SER A 70 -10.37 21.19 -16.38
C SER A 70 -9.88 19.94 -17.12
N LEU A 71 -10.76 18.94 -17.28
CA LEU A 71 -10.45 17.76 -18.09
C LEU A 71 -10.21 18.16 -19.55
N GLU A 72 -11.05 19.04 -20.13
CA GLU A 72 -10.93 19.48 -21.52
C GLU A 72 -9.57 20.12 -21.80
N ASP A 73 -9.16 21.10 -20.97
CA ASP A 73 -7.87 21.77 -21.14
C ASP A 73 -6.68 20.84 -20.95
N GLY A 74 -6.79 19.93 -19.96
CA GLY A 74 -5.72 19.01 -19.64
C GLY A 74 -5.44 17.96 -20.73
N ILE A 75 -6.48 17.51 -21.45
CA ILE A 75 -6.34 16.46 -22.48
C ILE A 75 -6.17 17.03 -23.90
N LYS A 76 -6.42 18.31 -24.10
CA LYS A 76 -6.46 18.94 -25.44
C LYS A 76 -5.27 18.58 -26.32
N ASP A 77 -4.09 18.76 -25.79
CA ASP A 77 -2.84 18.51 -26.51
C ASP A 77 -2.17 17.15 -26.18
N ALA A 78 -2.73 16.39 -25.23
CA ALA A 78 -2.16 15.15 -24.80
C ALA A 78 -2.27 14.07 -25.88
N GLU A 79 -1.18 13.33 -26.09
CA GLU A 79 -1.14 12.14 -26.95
C GLU A 79 -1.58 10.89 -26.18
N ILE A 80 -1.25 10.88 -24.89
CA ILE A 80 -1.52 9.77 -23.96
C ILE A 80 -2.28 10.32 -22.75
N ILE A 81 -3.37 9.66 -22.37
CA ILE A 81 -4.20 10.02 -21.23
C ILE A 81 -4.21 8.86 -20.24
N PHE A 82 -3.57 9.02 -19.09
CA PHE A 82 -3.59 8.03 -18.01
C PHE A 82 -4.78 8.26 -17.09
N LEU A 83 -5.55 7.21 -16.84
CA LEU A 83 -6.62 7.16 -15.84
C LEU A 83 -6.05 6.56 -14.55
N ALA A 84 -5.75 7.41 -13.57
CA ALA A 84 -5.26 7.04 -12.25
C ALA A 84 -6.30 7.40 -11.17
N LEU A 85 -7.52 6.94 -11.41
CA LEU A 85 -8.72 7.27 -10.64
C LEU A 85 -8.94 6.27 -9.49
N PRO A 86 -9.60 6.68 -8.40
CA PRO A 86 -9.90 5.78 -7.32
C PRO A 86 -10.84 4.65 -7.76
N THR A 87 -10.62 3.46 -7.21
CA THR A 87 -11.47 2.28 -7.33
C THR A 87 -11.80 1.77 -5.94
N PRO A 88 -12.63 2.52 -5.16
CA PRO A 88 -12.94 2.13 -3.80
C PRO A 88 -13.71 0.80 -3.78
N PRO A 89 -13.59 0.00 -2.70
CA PRO A 89 -14.39 -1.20 -2.57
C PRO A 89 -15.85 -0.85 -2.33
N GLY A 90 -16.76 -1.52 -3.03
CA GLY A 90 -18.18 -1.55 -2.71
C GLY A 90 -18.45 -2.34 -1.42
N GLU A 91 -19.66 -2.25 -0.90
CA GLU A 91 -20.08 -2.99 0.32
C GLU A 91 -19.97 -4.51 0.13
N ASP A 92 -20.15 -4.99 -1.09
CA ASP A 92 -20.04 -6.39 -1.46
C ASP A 92 -18.60 -6.84 -1.82
N GLY A 93 -17.62 -5.95 -1.67
CA GLY A 93 -16.21 -6.19 -2.01
C GLY A 93 -15.85 -5.99 -3.48
N SER A 94 -16.81 -5.64 -4.35
CA SER A 94 -16.55 -5.25 -5.75
C SER A 94 -15.75 -3.95 -5.83
N ALA A 95 -15.10 -3.67 -6.96
CA ALA A 95 -14.48 -2.38 -7.20
C ALA A 95 -15.48 -1.41 -7.85
N ASP A 96 -15.65 -0.22 -7.28
CA ASP A 96 -16.48 0.84 -7.88
C ASP A 96 -15.74 1.46 -9.07
N LEU A 97 -16.30 1.30 -10.26
CA LEU A 97 -15.79 1.84 -11.53
C LEU A 97 -16.43 3.18 -11.94
N SER A 98 -17.32 3.73 -11.14
CA SER A 98 -18.10 4.94 -11.49
C SER A 98 -17.22 6.12 -11.89
N TYR A 99 -16.11 6.32 -11.17
CA TYR A 99 -15.15 7.38 -11.49
C TYR A 99 -14.48 7.19 -12.86
N ILE A 100 -14.04 5.98 -13.16
CA ILE A 100 -13.36 5.66 -14.43
C ILE A 100 -14.34 5.78 -15.59
N LEU A 101 -15.52 5.19 -15.46
CA LEU A 101 -16.54 5.21 -16.53
C LEU A 101 -17.11 6.62 -16.74
N GLY A 102 -17.25 7.42 -15.67
CA GLY A 102 -17.66 8.81 -15.77
C GLY A 102 -16.65 9.69 -16.53
N VAL A 103 -15.35 9.49 -16.29
CA VAL A 103 -14.29 10.16 -17.08
C VAL A 103 -14.25 9.63 -18.50
N ALA A 104 -14.41 8.33 -18.72
CA ALA A 104 -14.47 7.70 -20.05
C ALA A 104 -15.60 8.30 -20.90
N GLU A 105 -16.79 8.54 -20.31
CA GLU A 105 -17.90 9.20 -21.01
C GLU A 105 -17.55 10.62 -21.44
N GLN A 106 -16.90 11.39 -20.58
CA GLN A 106 -16.45 12.75 -20.91
C GLN A 106 -15.38 12.72 -22.00
N LEU A 107 -14.41 11.81 -21.93
CA LEU A 107 -13.38 11.66 -22.95
C LEU A 107 -13.99 11.39 -24.33
N GLY A 108 -15.03 10.54 -24.43
CA GLY A 108 -15.71 10.30 -25.69
C GLY A 108 -16.30 11.55 -26.34
N LYS A 109 -16.70 12.53 -25.54
CA LYS A 109 -17.25 13.82 -26.03
C LYS A 109 -16.15 14.85 -26.36
N LEU A 110 -14.97 14.73 -25.75
CA LEU A 110 -13.93 15.77 -25.77
C LEU A 110 -12.79 15.49 -26.73
N ILE A 111 -12.48 14.22 -27.01
CA ILE A 111 -11.35 13.87 -27.89
C ILE A 111 -11.64 14.28 -29.34
N LYS A 112 -10.67 14.94 -29.98
CA LYS A 112 -10.79 15.49 -31.35
C LYS A 112 -9.78 14.88 -32.33
N ASP A 113 -8.85 14.12 -31.82
CA ASP A 113 -7.80 13.43 -32.57
C ASP A 113 -7.47 12.09 -31.86
N TYR A 114 -6.63 11.26 -32.49
CA TYR A 114 -6.25 9.97 -31.93
C TYR A 114 -5.57 10.13 -30.56
N LYS A 115 -6.08 9.40 -29.58
CA LYS A 115 -5.54 9.33 -28.22
C LYS A 115 -5.28 7.88 -27.81
N VAL A 116 -4.23 7.67 -27.02
CA VAL A 116 -4.01 6.43 -26.26
C VAL A 116 -4.51 6.67 -24.83
N ILE A 117 -5.56 5.96 -24.45
CA ILE A 117 -6.19 6.07 -23.13
C ILE A 117 -5.74 4.86 -22.31
N VAL A 118 -5.13 5.13 -21.16
CA VAL A 118 -4.41 4.11 -20.39
C VAL A 118 -5.04 3.95 -19.02
N ASP A 119 -5.64 2.79 -18.76
CA ASP A 119 -6.07 2.41 -17.42
C ASP A 119 -4.84 2.08 -16.55
N LYS A 120 -4.49 3.01 -15.67
CA LYS A 120 -3.40 2.87 -14.71
C LYS A 120 -3.88 2.36 -13.35
N SER A 121 -5.13 2.63 -13.02
CA SER A 121 -5.78 2.14 -11.80
C SER A 121 -5.83 0.61 -11.78
N THR A 122 -5.84 0.03 -10.59
CA THR A 122 -6.13 -1.40 -10.41
C THR A 122 -7.63 -1.64 -10.58
N VAL A 123 -8.00 -2.35 -11.63
CA VAL A 123 -9.38 -2.53 -12.07
C VAL A 123 -9.73 -4.00 -12.33
N PRO A 124 -10.98 -4.42 -12.13
CA PRO A 124 -11.45 -5.77 -12.48
C PRO A 124 -11.23 -6.12 -13.94
N VAL A 125 -11.06 -7.42 -14.19
CA VAL A 125 -10.90 -7.96 -15.55
C VAL A 125 -12.09 -7.60 -16.44
N GLY A 126 -11.78 -7.06 -17.64
CA GLY A 126 -12.77 -6.57 -18.60
C GLY A 126 -13.11 -5.09 -18.46
N THR A 127 -12.41 -4.34 -17.61
CA THR A 127 -12.63 -2.89 -17.46
C THR A 127 -12.21 -2.12 -18.70
N ALA A 128 -11.10 -2.47 -19.34
CA ALA A 128 -10.66 -1.82 -20.59
C ALA A 128 -11.73 -1.94 -21.69
N GLU A 129 -12.40 -3.09 -21.80
CA GLU A 129 -13.52 -3.26 -22.75
C GLU A 129 -14.72 -2.34 -22.42
N LYS A 130 -15.02 -2.17 -21.13
CA LYS A 130 -16.08 -1.25 -20.68
C LYS A 130 -15.71 0.20 -20.99
N VAL A 131 -14.49 0.62 -20.70
CA VAL A 131 -13.96 1.95 -21.02
C VAL A 131 -14.02 2.20 -22.52
N GLN A 132 -13.54 1.26 -23.33
CA GLN A 132 -13.62 1.30 -24.80
C GLN A 132 -15.06 1.49 -25.27
N ALA A 133 -16.00 0.71 -24.75
CA ALA A 133 -17.40 0.77 -25.15
C ALA A 133 -18.07 2.10 -24.76
N VAL A 134 -17.72 2.67 -23.59
CA VAL A 134 -18.25 3.96 -23.12
C VAL A 134 -17.73 5.10 -23.97
N ILE A 135 -16.44 5.16 -24.25
CA ILE A 135 -15.83 6.20 -25.09
C ILE A 135 -16.40 6.15 -26.51
N ALA A 136 -16.50 4.96 -27.09
CA ALA A 136 -16.99 4.74 -28.47
C ALA A 136 -18.42 5.23 -28.72
N LYS A 137 -19.25 5.39 -27.66
CA LYS A 137 -20.62 5.93 -27.81
C LYS A 137 -20.64 7.38 -28.30
N ASN A 138 -19.61 8.16 -27.99
CA ASN A 138 -19.57 9.60 -28.28
C ASN A 138 -18.39 10.01 -29.16
N ALA A 139 -17.32 9.23 -29.19
CA ALA A 139 -16.11 9.56 -29.94
C ALA A 139 -16.35 9.59 -31.44
N GLN A 140 -15.85 10.63 -32.10
CA GLN A 140 -15.90 10.81 -33.55
C GLN A 140 -14.54 10.55 -34.22
N VAL A 141 -13.55 10.11 -33.44
CA VAL A 141 -12.18 9.87 -33.86
C VAL A 141 -11.70 8.52 -33.35
N ASP A 142 -10.68 7.97 -33.99
CA ASP A 142 -10.04 6.76 -33.52
C ASP A 142 -9.32 6.98 -32.18
N PHE A 143 -9.32 5.94 -31.35
CA PHE A 143 -8.61 5.91 -30.08
C PHE A 143 -8.26 4.46 -29.72
N ALA A 144 -7.32 4.29 -28.81
CA ALA A 144 -7.01 2.98 -28.23
C ALA A 144 -7.14 3.02 -26.71
N VAL A 145 -7.61 1.93 -26.11
CA VAL A 145 -7.57 1.71 -24.66
C VAL A 145 -6.47 0.69 -24.35
N VAL A 146 -5.70 0.98 -23.31
CA VAL A 146 -4.55 0.18 -22.85
C VAL A 146 -4.70 -0.09 -21.38
N SER A 147 -4.53 -1.33 -20.94
CA SER A 147 -4.37 -1.67 -19.53
C SER A 147 -2.90 -1.64 -19.16
N ASN A 148 -2.52 -0.74 -18.25
CA ASN A 148 -1.13 -0.61 -17.78
C ASN A 148 -1.11 -0.56 -16.25
N PRO A 149 -1.36 -1.69 -15.59
CA PRO A 149 -1.41 -1.73 -14.13
C PRO A 149 -0.07 -1.30 -13.51
N GLU A 150 -0.16 -0.64 -12.36
CA GLU A 150 0.99 -0.22 -11.59
C GLU A 150 1.43 -1.32 -10.60
N PHE A 151 2.71 -1.30 -10.21
CA PHE A 151 3.28 -2.18 -9.19
C PHE A 151 4.10 -1.37 -8.19
N LEU A 152 3.63 -0.16 -7.90
CA LEU A 152 4.27 0.78 -7.00
C LEU A 152 4.02 0.36 -5.54
N ARG A 153 5.04 0.53 -4.72
CA ARG A 153 4.93 0.35 -3.27
C ARG A 153 4.98 1.72 -2.61
N GLU A 154 3.97 2.06 -1.83
CA GLU A 154 4.02 3.27 -0.99
C GLU A 154 5.33 3.32 -0.20
N GLY A 155 5.96 4.49 -0.10
CA GLY A 155 7.29 4.66 0.48
C GLY A 155 8.47 4.35 -0.46
N PHE A 156 8.22 3.69 -1.60
CA PHE A 156 9.22 3.34 -2.61
C PHE A 156 8.75 3.60 -4.04
N ALA A 157 7.63 4.28 -4.23
CA ALA A 157 6.96 4.38 -5.52
C ALA A 157 7.78 5.14 -6.56
N VAL A 158 8.48 6.19 -6.17
CA VAL A 158 9.40 6.91 -7.07
C VAL A 158 10.49 5.96 -7.59
N SER A 159 11.10 5.18 -6.70
CA SER A 159 12.13 4.21 -7.08
C SER A 159 11.58 3.08 -7.95
N ASP A 160 10.41 2.54 -7.58
CA ASP A 160 9.74 1.47 -8.34
C ASP A 160 9.31 1.95 -9.74
N PHE A 161 8.91 3.21 -9.87
CA PHE A 161 8.53 3.79 -11.16
C PHE A 161 9.75 4.05 -12.05
N MET A 162 10.80 4.64 -11.47
CA MET A 162 12.02 5.02 -12.21
C MET A 162 12.87 3.80 -12.61
N LYS A 163 12.77 2.70 -11.85
CA LYS A 163 13.51 1.45 -12.09
C LYS A 163 12.61 0.23 -11.86
N PRO A 164 11.58 0.04 -12.70
CA PRO A 164 10.61 -1.03 -12.50
C PRO A 164 11.24 -2.41 -12.74
N ASP A 165 10.86 -3.41 -11.93
CA ASP A 165 11.23 -4.81 -12.19
C ASP A 165 10.68 -5.30 -13.54
N ARG A 166 9.52 -4.80 -13.94
CA ARG A 166 8.86 -5.03 -15.25
C ARG A 166 7.80 -3.96 -15.50
N VAL A 167 7.43 -3.81 -16.76
CA VAL A 167 6.25 -3.04 -17.20
C VAL A 167 5.28 -4.00 -17.88
N ILE A 168 4.00 -3.95 -17.50
CA ILE A 168 2.93 -4.73 -18.11
C ILE A 168 2.08 -3.80 -18.97
N ILE A 169 1.88 -4.16 -20.22
CA ILE A 169 1.06 -3.39 -21.18
C ILE A 169 0.08 -4.35 -21.87
N GLY A 170 -1.19 -4.18 -21.56
CA GLY A 170 -2.30 -4.91 -22.18
C GLY A 170 -2.89 -4.09 -23.31
N THR A 171 -2.64 -4.49 -24.54
CA THR A 171 -3.26 -3.90 -25.73
C THR A 171 -3.11 -4.79 -26.96
N ARG A 172 -4.14 -4.79 -27.81
CA ARG A 172 -4.11 -5.41 -29.16
C ARG A 172 -3.86 -4.39 -30.27
N ASP A 173 -3.85 -3.10 -29.94
CA ASP A 173 -3.61 -2.02 -30.90
C ASP A 173 -2.10 -1.81 -31.10
N GLU A 174 -1.61 -2.07 -32.30
CA GLU A 174 -0.18 -1.96 -32.66
C GLU A 174 0.34 -0.51 -32.62
N ARG A 175 -0.52 0.49 -32.85
CA ARG A 175 -0.14 1.90 -32.75
C ARG A 175 0.06 2.29 -31.30
N ALA A 176 -0.89 1.93 -30.42
CA ALA A 176 -0.77 2.14 -28.99
C ALA A 176 0.42 1.39 -28.38
N ARG A 177 0.66 0.14 -28.83
CA ARG A 177 1.84 -0.65 -28.43
C ARG A 177 3.15 0.09 -28.65
N LYS A 178 3.37 0.65 -29.85
CA LYS A 178 4.59 1.42 -30.18
C LYS A 178 4.72 2.69 -29.35
N VAL A 179 3.61 3.39 -29.10
CA VAL A 179 3.56 4.59 -28.28
C VAL A 179 3.98 4.26 -26.84
N MET A 180 3.38 3.24 -26.25
CA MET A 180 3.66 2.80 -24.87
C MET A 180 5.10 2.26 -24.72
N GLU A 181 5.58 1.48 -25.70
CA GLU A 181 6.96 1.01 -25.71
C GLU A 181 7.96 2.18 -25.72
N SER A 182 7.73 3.16 -26.59
CA SER A 182 8.58 4.37 -26.66
C SER A 182 8.57 5.16 -25.34
N LEU A 183 7.39 5.29 -24.70
CA LEU A 183 7.22 5.99 -23.43
C LEU A 183 7.99 5.32 -22.30
N TYR A 184 7.93 3.99 -22.19
CA TYR A 184 8.56 3.24 -21.10
C TYR A 184 10.03 2.88 -21.33
N ARG A 185 10.53 3.00 -22.57
CA ARG A 185 11.93 2.67 -22.90
C ARG A 185 12.99 3.33 -21.99
N PRO A 186 12.86 4.61 -21.57
CA PRO A 186 13.82 5.21 -20.64
C PRO A 186 13.97 4.51 -19.31
N PHE A 187 12.88 3.93 -18.80
CA PHE A 187 12.82 3.31 -17.47
C PHE A 187 13.38 1.87 -17.44
N VAL A 188 13.43 1.20 -18.59
CA VAL A 188 13.84 -0.21 -18.72
C VAL A 188 15.22 -0.40 -19.36
N ARG A 189 16.02 0.65 -19.46
CA ARG A 189 17.36 0.60 -20.09
C ARG A 189 18.35 -0.38 -19.43
N GLN A 190 18.09 -0.79 -18.19
CA GLN A 190 18.93 -1.73 -17.46
C GLN A 190 18.62 -3.20 -17.78
N GLY A 191 17.75 -3.47 -18.77
CA GLY A 191 17.40 -4.80 -19.23
C GLY A 191 16.12 -5.38 -18.62
N ASN A 192 15.39 -4.59 -17.81
CA ASN A 192 14.09 -5.01 -17.29
C ASN A 192 13.06 -5.09 -18.43
N PRO A 193 12.18 -6.10 -18.44
CA PRO A 193 11.31 -6.35 -19.58
C PRO A 193 10.07 -5.45 -19.61
N ILE A 194 9.60 -5.13 -20.83
CA ILE A 194 8.22 -4.73 -21.09
C ILE A 194 7.49 -5.95 -21.64
N TYR A 195 6.46 -6.41 -20.93
CA TYR A 195 5.61 -7.51 -21.37
C TYR A 195 4.34 -6.94 -22.03
N PHE A 196 4.12 -7.35 -23.28
CA PHE A 196 2.89 -7.06 -24.01
C PHE A 196 1.97 -8.26 -23.95
N MET A 197 0.70 -8.02 -23.66
CA MET A 197 -0.35 -9.03 -23.60
C MET A 197 -1.70 -8.40 -23.95
N ASP A 198 -2.79 -9.17 -23.95
CA ASP A 198 -4.11 -8.60 -24.06
C ASP A 198 -4.54 -7.87 -22.78
N GLU A 199 -5.56 -7.04 -22.87
CA GLU A 199 -6.01 -6.16 -21.80
C GLU A 199 -6.45 -6.95 -20.55
N LYS A 200 -7.22 -8.04 -20.74
CA LYS A 200 -7.71 -8.87 -19.63
C LYS A 200 -6.59 -9.57 -18.88
N SER A 201 -5.59 -10.07 -19.61
CA SER A 201 -4.40 -10.68 -19.02
C SER A 201 -3.59 -9.67 -18.21
N ALA A 202 -3.47 -8.43 -18.68
CA ALA A 202 -2.78 -7.37 -17.96
C ALA A 202 -3.52 -6.99 -16.66
N GLU A 203 -4.85 -6.81 -16.73
CA GLU A 203 -5.70 -6.54 -15.57
C GLU A 203 -5.59 -7.68 -14.53
N LEU A 204 -5.72 -8.94 -14.96
CA LEU A 204 -5.60 -10.09 -14.06
C LEU A 204 -4.21 -10.22 -13.45
N THR A 205 -3.15 -9.89 -14.20
CA THR A 205 -1.76 -9.97 -13.71
C THR A 205 -1.55 -9.14 -12.43
N LYS A 206 -2.14 -7.96 -12.33
CA LYS A 206 -2.05 -7.12 -11.14
C LYS A 206 -2.71 -7.78 -9.94
N TYR A 207 -3.95 -8.24 -10.08
CA TYR A 207 -4.68 -8.91 -9.01
C TYR A 207 -4.00 -10.21 -8.58
N ALA A 208 -3.54 -11.03 -9.53
CA ALA A 208 -2.85 -12.27 -9.24
C ALA A 208 -1.54 -12.03 -8.49
N ALA A 209 -0.75 -11.01 -8.90
CA ALA A 209 0.50 -10.66 -8.22
C ALA A 209 0.25 -10.23 -6.77
N ASN A 210 -0.68 -9.31 -6.53
CA ASN A 210 -0.98 -8.83 -5.16
C ASN A 210 -1.57 -9.95 -4.30
N SER A 211 -2.45 -10.79 -4.85
CA SER A 211 -3.02 -11.94 -4.15
C SER A 211 -1.96 -12.98 -3.79
N PHE A 212 -1.00 -13.23 -4.67
CA PHE A 212 0.10 -14.15 -4.39
C PHE A 212 1.01 -13.64 -3.28
N LEU A 213 1.34 -12.34 -3.28
CA LEU A 213 2.14 -11.73 -2.22
C LEU A 213 1.41 -11.78 -0.86
N ALA A 214 0.11 -11.49 -0.85
CA ALA A 214 -0.74 -11.63 0.34
C ALA A 214 -0.77 -13.08 0.84
N THR A 215 -0.84 -14.06 -0.06
CA THR A 215 -0.79 -15.49 0.26
C THR A 215 0.54 -15.87 0.93
N LYS A 216 1.67 -15.38 0.42
CA LYS A 216 3.00 -15.66 1.03
C LYS A 216 3.07 -15.16 2.47
N ILE A 217 2.61 -13.93 2.73
CA ILE A 217 2.59 -13.36 4.09
C ILE A 217 1.68 -14.20 4.99
N THR A 218 0.46 -14.50 4.53
CA THR A 218 -0.52 -15.27 5.30
C THR A 218 -0.03 -16.68 5.61
N PHE A 219 0.56 -17.36 4.63
CA PHE A 219 1.18 -18.67 4.82
C PHE A 219 2.27 -18.63 5.91
N MET A 220 3.15 -17.63 5.88
CA MET A 220 4.17 -17.48 6.90
C MET A 220 3.63 -17.16 8.28
N ASN A 221 2.52 -16.43 8.36
CA ASN A 221 1.82 -16.18 9.62
C ASN A 221 1.24 -17.49 10.21
N GLU A 222 0.61 -18.34 9.40
CA GLU A 222 0.15 -19.66 9.85
C GLU A 222 1.31 -20.54 10.29
N VAL A 223 2.41 -20.59 9.54
CA VAL A 223 3.62 -21.31 9.92
C VAL A 223 4.19 -20.78 11.23
N ALA A 224 4.20 -19.45 11.44
CA ALA A 224 4.66 -18.85 12.68
C ALA A 224 3.79 -19.26 13.86
N ASN A 225 2.47 -19.22 13.72
CA ASN A 225 1.54 -19.66 14.77
C ASN A 225 1.74 -21.15 15.08
N PHE A 226 2.01 -21.98 14.09
CA PHE A 226 2.33 -23.40 14.29
C PHE A 226 3.69 -23.61 14.97
N CYS A 227 4.71 -22.80 14.64
CA CYS A 227 6.01 -22.85 15.31
C CYS A 227 5.88 -22.69 16.83
N GLU A 228 5.01 -21.78 17.29
CA GLU A 228 4.77 -21.59 18.74
C GLU A 228 4.21 -22.86 19.41
N LEU A 229 3.39 -23.64 18.71
CA LEU A 229 2.79 -24.87 19.26
C LEU A 229 3.80 -26.04 19.35
N VAL A 230 4.76 -26.08 18.43
CA VAL A 230 5.75 -27.19 18.36
C VAL A 230 7.13 -26.82 18.91
N GLY A 231 7.30 -25.57 19.39
CA GLY A 231 8.57 -25.08 19.92
C GLY A 231 9.64 -24.80 18.86
N ALA A 232 9.24 -24.59 17.60
CA ALA A 232 10.14 -24.19 16.52
C ALA A 232 10.34 -22.67 16.48
N ASP A 233 11.38 -22.21 15.79
CA ASP A 233 11.68 -20.80 15.56
C ASP A 233 11.34 -20.45 14.10
N VAL A 234 10.39 -19.56 13.91
CA VAL A 234 9.92 -19.16 12.58
C VAL A 234 11.00 -18.46 11.74
N ASP A 235 11.96 -17.77 12.35
CA ASP A 235 13.03 -17.11 11.60
C ASP A 235 13.98 -18.14 10.98
N GLN A 236 14.26 -19.23 11.68
CA GLN A 236 15.04 -20.34 11.12
C GLN A 236 14.27 -21.05 10.00
N VAL A 237 12.97 -21.30 10.19
CA VAL A 237 12.10 -21.87 9.15
C VAL A 237 12.06 -20.95 7.92
N ARG A 238 11.88 -19.66 8.11
CA ARG A 238 11.86 -18.63 7.05
C ARG A 238 13.18 -18.62 6.26
N VAL A 239 14.31 -18.64 6.94
CA VAL A 239 15.64 -18.69 6.30
C VAL A 239 15.80 -20.00 5.52
N GLY A 240 15.41 -21.13 6.11
CA GLY A 240 15.46 -22.43 5.48
C GLY A 240 14.69 -22.48 4.16
N ILE A 241 13.38 -22.22 4.20
CA ILE A 241 12.54 -22.26 2.99
C ILE A 241 12.89 -21.15 1.99
N GLY A 242 13.25 -19.95 2.46
CA GLY A 242 13.60 -18.81 1.62
C GLY A 242 14.94 -18.96 0.89
N SER A 243 15.77 -19.93 1.28
CA SER A 243 17.02 -20.27 0.58
C SER A 243 16.79 -20.99 -0.75
N ASP A 244 15.63 -21.63 -0.93
CA ASP A 244 15.23 -22.21 -2.22
C ASP A 244 14.87 -21.08 -3.21
N SER A 245 15.58 -21.04 -4.35
CA SER A 245 15.36 -20.02 -5.39
C SER A 245 13.95 -20.03 -5.99
N ARG A 246 13.24 -21.17 -5.93
CA ARG A 246 11.85 -21.30 -6.38
C ARG A 246 10.86 -20.58 -5.45
N ILE A 247 11.20 -20.40 -4.17
CA ILE A 247 10.41 -19.72 -3.16
C ILE A 247 10.86 -18.27 -3.02
N GLY A 248 12.16 -18.04 -2.85
CA GLY A 248 12.80 -16.75 -2.65
C GLY A 248 12.51 -16.13 -1.26
N LYS A 249 13.33 -15.18 -0.87
CA LYS A 249 13.37 -14.62 0.51
C LYS A 249 12.28 -13.58 0.80
N ARG A 250 11.71 -12.95 -0.24
CA ARG A 250 10.80 -11.81 -0.08
C ARG A 250 9.38 -12.26 0.30
N PHE A 251 8.68 -11.45 1.10
CA PHE A 251 7.31 -11.68 1.58
C PHE A 251 7.14 -12.94 2.45
N LEU A 252 8.21 -13.36 3.16
CA LEU A 252 8.17 -14.45 4.10
C LEU A 252 8.35 -13.98 5.56
N PHE A 253 8.15 -12.71 5.86
CA PHE A 253 8.29 -12.18 7.21
C PHE A 253 6.94 -12.27 7.94
N PRO A 254 6.85 -13.05 9.04
CA PRO A 254 5.65 -13.13 9.83
C PRO A 254 5.45 -11.87 10.67
N GLY A 255 4.20 -11.63 11.08
CA GLY A 255 3.83 -10.50 11.91
C GLY A 255 2.35 -10.54 12.27
N ILE A 256 1.82 -9.39 12.68
CA ILE A 256 0.39 -9.22 13.02
C ILE A 256 -0.49 -8.99 11.79
N GLY A 257 -0.20 -9.64 10.67
CA GLY A 257 -0.97 -9.51 9.44
C GLY A 257 -0.56 -8.32 8.57
N TYR A 258 -1.22 -8.21 7.42
CA TYR A 258 -1.04 -7.11 6.47
C TYR A 258 -2.27 -6.19 6.43
N GLY A 259 -2.02 -4.93 6.05
CA GLY A 259 -3.01 -3.90 5.80
C GLY A 259 -2.70 -3.13 4.51
N GLY A 260 -3.01 -1.85 4.51
CA GLY A 260 -2.81 -0.92 3.41
C GLY A 260 -3.94 -0.92 2.38
N SER A 261 -3.82 -0.01 1.43
CA SER A 261 -4.83 0.24 0.40
C SER A 261 -4.93 -0.83 -0.67
N CYS A 262 -3.90 -1.67 -0.84
CA CYS A 262 -3.79 -2.55 -2.00
C CYS A 262 -4.20 -3.99 -1.67
N PHE A 263 -3.44 -4.70 -0.82
CA PHE A 263 -3.65 -6.14 -0.61
C PHE A 263 -5.06 -6.50 -0.13
N PRO A 264 -5.62 -5.87 0.93
CA PRO A 264 -6.96 -6.23 1.37
C PRO A 264 -8.01 -6.01 0.29
N LYS A 265 -7.93 -4.86 -0.40
CA LYS A 265 -8.88 -4.49 -1.46
C LYS A 265 -8.79 -5.42 -2.67
N ASP A 266 -7.57 -5.67 -3.16
CA ASP A 266 -7.36 -6.40 -4.40
C ASP A 266 -7.70 -7.89 -4.25
N VAL A 267 -7.36 -8.49 -3.10
CA VAL A 267 -7.74 -9.87 -2.80
C VAL A 267 -9.27 -10.00 -2.71
N LYS A 268 -9.95 -9.09 -1.99
CA LYS A 268 -11.43 -9.06 -1.91
C LYS A 268 -12.06 -8.91 -3.29
N ALA A 269 -11.56 -7.97 -4.12
CA ALA A 269 -12.09 -7.73 -5.46
C ALA A 269 -11.90 -8.93 -6.41
N LEU A 270 -10.77 -9.65 -6.31
CA LEU A 270 -10.56 -10.86 -7.11
C LEU A 270 -11.47 -12.01 -6.67
N VAL A 271 -11.67 -12.20 -5.36
CA VAL A 271 -12.63 -13.19 -4.83
C VAL A 271 -14.03 -12.86 -5.33
N LYS A 272 -14.46 -11.61 -5.20
CA LYS A 272 -15.78 -11.15 -5.67
C LYS A 272 -15.96 -11.35 -7.18
N SER A 273 -14.95 -11.02 -7.98
CA SER A 273 -14.97 -11.24 -9.43
C SER A 273 -15.12 -12.72 -9.80
N GLY A 274 -14.56 -13.62 -8.99
CA GLY A 274 -14.77 -15.06 -9.14
C GLY A 274 -16.20 -15.45 -8.82
N GLU A 275 -16.77 -14.99 -7.71
CA GLU A 275 -18.15 -15.26 -7.30
C GLU A 275 -19.17 -14.84 -8.36
N ASP A 276 -18.97 -13.66 -8.96
CA ASP A 276 -19.82 -13.14 -10.04
C ASP A 276 -19.81 -14.05 -11.30
N LEU A 277 -18.77 -14.87 -11.44
CA LEU A 277 -18.61 -15.87 -12.50
C LEU A 277 -18.88 -17.32 -12.02
N ASN A 278 -19.44 -17.50 -10.81
CA ASN A 278 -19.62 -18.79 -10.17
C ASN A 278 -18.32 -19.59 -9.98
N PHE A 279 -17.20 -18.89 -9.79
CA PHE A 279 -15.90 -19.47 -9.49
C PHE A 279 -15.46 -19.11 -8.08
N LYS A 280 -15.22 -20.11 -7.23
CA LYS A 280 -14.79 -19.90 -5.84
C LYS A 280 -13.27 -19.96 -5.73
N PHE A 281 -12.68 -18.87 -5.27
CA PHE A 281 -11.26 -18.80 -4.92
C PHE A 281 -11.02 -19.36 -3.49
N GLU A 282 -10.85 -20.68 -3.34
CA GLU A 282 -10.67 -21.31 -2.03
C GLU A 282 -9.44 -20.77 -1.27
N ILE A 283 -8.29 -20.68 -1.96
CA ILE A 283 -7.04 -20.19 -1.35
C ILE A 283 -7.20 -18.73 -0.90
N LEU A 284 -7.74 -17.86 -1.75
CA LEU A 284 -7.87 -16.45 -1.41
C LEU A 284 -8.89 -16.18 -0.31
N SER A 285 -9.96 -16.97 -0.26
CA SER A 285 -10.93 -16.92 0.85
C SER A 285 -10.27 -17.30 2.18
N ALA A 286 -9.41 -18.33 2.19
CA ALA A 286 -8.63 -18.69 3.36
C ALA A 286 -7.64 -17.58 3.74
N VAL A 287 -6.94 -16.97 2.77
CA VAL A 287 -6.01 -15.85 2.99
C VAL A 287 -6.70 -14.68 3.68
N LEU A 288 -7.88 -14.27 3.22
CA LEU A 288 -8.65 -13.18 3.84
C LEU A 288 -9.02 -13.50 5.28
N LYS A 289 -9.53 -14.73 5.53
CA LYS A 289 -9.92 -15.17 6.87
C LYS A 289 -8.73 -15.18 7.83
N VAL A 290 -7.64 -15.85 7.46
CA VAL A 290 -6.45 -15.98 8.31
C VAL A 290 -5.82 -14.62 8.57
N ASN A 291 -5.73 -13.73 7.57
CA ASN A 291 -5.20 -12.38 7.79
C ASN A 291 -6.07 -11.56 8.75
N GLN A 292 -7.38 -11.73 8.72
CA GLN A 292 -8.27 -11.02 9.64
C GLN A 292 -8.06 -11.48 11.10
N GLU A 293 -7.89 -12.79 11.32
CA GLU A 293 -7.58 -13.36 12.62
C GLU A 293 -6.18 -12.94 13.11
N GLN A 294 -5.22 -12.85 12.19
CA GLN A 294 -3.84 -12.48 12.51
C GLN A 294 -3.69 -11.06 13.03
N LYS A 295 -4.54 -10.12 12.63
CA LYS A 295 -4.43 -8.71 13.05
C LYS A 295 -4.53 -8.51 14.56
N THR A 296 -5.11 -9.45 15.28
CA THR A 296 -5.27 -9.39 16.74
C THR A 296 -4.56 -10.53 17.47
N ILE A 297 -3.65 -11.24 16.83
CA ILE A 297 -2.99 -12.45 17.37
C ILE A 297 -2.22 -12.20 18.68
N LEU A 298 -1.73 -10.99 18.92
CA LEU A 298 -1.06 -10.62 20.16
C LEU A 298 -2.03 -10.24 21.28
N PHE A 299 -3.28 -9.91 20.99
CA PHE A 299 -4.24 -9.53 22.02
C PHE A 299 -4.45 -10.58 23.12
N PRO A 300 -4.71 -11.86 22.80
CA PRO A 300 -4.82 -12.90 23.84
C PRO A 300 -3.53 -13.08 24.63
N LYS A 301 -2.35 -12.91 24.01
CA LYS A 301 -1.06 -13.01 24.69
C LYS A 301 -0.87 -11.86 25.69
N ILE A 302 -1.21 -10.62 25.30
CA ILE A 302 -1.21 -9.45 26.18
C ILE A 302 -2.19 -9.66 27.33
N LYS A 303 -3.40 -10.09 27.05
CA LYS A 303 -4.43 -10.34 28.06
C LYS A 303 -3.99 -11.41 29.07
N ASN A 304 -3.38 -12.49 28.60
CA ASN A 304 -2.86 -13.56 29.47
C ASN A 304 -1.72 -13.07 30.36
N PHE A 305 -0.81 -12.24 29.83
CA PHE A 305 0.27 -11.65 30.63
C PHE A 305 -0.27 -10.83 31.80
N PHE A 306 -1.33 -10.06 31.58
CA PHE A 306 -2.02 -9.28 32.64
C PHE A 306 -3.12 -10.07 33.38
N ARG A 307 -3.09 -11.40 33.31
CA ARG A 307 -4.01 -12.31 34.01
C ARG A 307 -5.50 -12.02 33.74
N GLY A 308 -5.79 -11.56 32.53
CA GLY A 308 -7.15 -11.28 32.05
C GLY A 308 -7.67 -9.88 32.33
N ASP A 309 -6.99 -9.06 33.14
CA ASP A 309 -7.41 -7.71 33.50
C ASP A 309 -6.48 -6.64 32.89
N LEU A 310 -7.02 -5.90 31.92
CA LEU A 310 -6.36 -4.77 31.28
C LEU A 310 -6.88 -3.41 31.77
N SER A 311 -7.82 -3.39 32.71
CA SER A 311 -8.45 -2.16 33.21
C SER A 311 -7.38 -1.20 33.79
N GLY A 312 -7.30 -0.01 33.17
CA GLY A 312 -6.35 1.03 33.57
C GLY A 312 -4.87 0.74 33.25
N LYS A 313 -4.54 -0.38 32.60
CA LYS A 313 -3.18 -0.64 32.12
C LYS A 313 -2.85 0.32 31.01
N LYS A 314 -1.67 0.94 31.07
CA LYS A 314 -1.14 1.81 30.00
C LYS A 314 -0.28 0.99 29.04
N ILE A 315 -0.74 0.87 27.82
CA ILE A 315 0.00 0.20 26.74
C ILE A 315 0.57 1.26 25.80
N ALA A 316 1.88 1.33 25.70
CA ALA A 316 2.54 2.11 24.67
C ALA A 316 2.41 1.38 23.31
N VAL A 317 2.17 2.11 22.23
CA VAL A 317 2.10 1.54 20.87
C VAL A 317 3.08 2.26 19.96
N TRP A 318 4.01 1.51 19.38
CA TRP A 318 4.93 2.00 18.37
C TRP A 318 4.50 1.54 16.97
N GLY A 319 4.20 2.53 16.11
CA GLY A 319 3.78 2.30 14.75
C GLY A 319 2.26 2.16 14.61
N LEU A 320 1.68 3.01 13.76
CA LEU A 320 0.25 3.09 13.49
C LEU A 320 -0.06 2.89 12.00
N ALA A 321 0.88 3.26 11.12
CA ALA A 321 0.80 2.95 9.69
C ALA A 321 0.89 1.43 9.45
N PHE A 322 0.33 0.95 8.35
CA PHE A 322 0.34 -0.48 8.04
C PHE A 322 1.74 -1.04 7.75
N LYS A 323 2.69 -0.18 7.40
CA LYS A 323 4.12 -0.45 7.20
C LYS A 323 4.95 0.83 7.36
N PRO A 324 6.30 0.75 7.43
CA PRO A 324 7.17 1.95 7.41
C PRO A 324 7.05 2.76 6.12
N ASP A 325 7.52 4.00 6.18
CA ASP A 325 7.67 4.95 5.07
C ASP A 325 6.35 5.33 4.37
N THR A 326 5.24 5.30 5.11
CA THR A 326 3.91 5.77 4.67
C THR A 326 3.10 6.30 5.85
N ASP A 327 2.12 7.15 5.56
CA ASP A 327 1.11 7.64 6.49
C ASP A 327 -0.23 6.87 6.40
N ASP A 328 -0.29 5.82 5.54
CA ASP A 328 -1.51 5.05 5.28
C ASP A 328 -1.87 4.13 6.45
N ILE A 329 -3.08 4.35 6.99
CA ILE A 329 -3.62 3.60 8.13
C ILE A 329 -4.74 2.63 7.72
N ARG A 330 -5.08 2.54 6.43
CA ARG A 330 -6.17 1.70 5.96
C ARG A 330 -5.89 0.23 6.24
N GLU A 331 -6.83 -0.44 6.91
CA GLU A 331 -6.68 -1.85 7.31
C GLU A 331 -5.38 -2.13 8.12
N ALA A 332 -4.76 -1.09 8.73
CA ALA A 332 -3.53 -1.24 9.51
C ALA A 332 -3.78 -2.12 10.75
N PRO A 333 -3.01 -3.19 10.95
CA PRO A 333 -3.16 -4.09 12.10
C PRO A 333 -3.09 -3.38 13.46
N ALA A 334 -2.33 -2.28 13.55
CA ALA A 334 -2.24 -1.45 14.75
C ALA A 334 -3.61 -0.98 15.24
N LEU A 335 -4.49 -0.55 14.33
CA LEU A 335 -5.81 -0.03 14.72
C LEU A 335 -6.71 -1.13 15.27
N PHE A 336 -6.66 -2.34 14.72
CA PHE A 336 -7.39 -3.50 15.25
C PHE A 336 -6.89 -3.90 16.64
N MET A 337 -5.57 -3.85 16.88
CA MET A 337 -4.99 -4.11 18.18
C MET A 337 -5.39 -3.02 19.21
N ILE A 338 -5.34 -1.75 18.80
CA ILE A 338 -5.73 -0.62 19.67
C ILE A 338 -7.21 -0.75 20.06
N GLU A 339 -8.10 -1.04 19.11
CA GLU A 339 -9.53 -1.23 19.38
C GLU A 339 -9.75 -2.36 20.40
N ALA A 340 -9.15 -3.54 20.18
CA ALA A 340 -9.27 -4.67 21.10
C ALA A 340 -8.72 -4.35 22.51
N LEU A 341 -7.64 -3.56 22.62
CA LEU A 341 -7.07 -3.15 23.90
C LEU A 341 -7.95 -2.12 24.62
N LEU A 342 -8.52 -1.15 23.90
CA LEU A 342 -9.47 -0.16 24.44
C LEU A 342 -10.74 -0.84 24.94
N ASP A 343 -11.30 -1.78 24.19
CA ASP A 343 -12.49 -2.56 24.58
C ASP A 343 -12.25 -3.38 25.84
N ALA A 344 -11.01 -3.79 26.09
CA ALA A 344 -10.59 -4.46 27.31
C ALA A 344 -10.23 -3.51 28.48
N GLY A 345 -10.41 -2.20 28.30
CA GLY A 345 -10.21 -1.19 29.35
C GLY A 345 -8.79 -0.66 29.49
N ALA A 346 -7.90 -0.93 28.55
CA ALA A 346 -6.54 -0.38 28.54
C ALA A 346 -6.53 1.10 28.12
N ASN A 347 -5.51 1.85 28.59
CA ASN A 347 -5.19 3.18 28.12
C ASN A 347 -4.04 3.09 27.11
N ILE A 348 -4.18 3.76 25.97
CA ILE A 348 -3.20 3.70 24.90
C ILE A 348 -2.41 5.01 24.80
N SER A 349 -1.07 4.91 24.68
CA SER A 349 -0.20 6.03 24.34
C SER A 349 0.60 5.65 23.10
N ALA A 350 0.31 6.27 21.95
CA ALA A 350 0.82 5.84 20.65
C ALA A 350 1.78 6.86 20.03
N TYR A 351 2.74 6.34 19.28
CA TYR A 351 3.62 7.13 18.43
C TYR A 351 3.82 6.47 17.07
N ASP A 352 3.78 7.29 16.04
CA ASP A 352 4.15 6.93 14.65
C ASP A 352 4.80 8.16 14.00
N PRO A 353 5.87 8.03 13.23
CA PRO A 353 6.53 9.16 12.59
C PRO A 353 5.64 9.97 11.64
N GLU A 354 4.73 9.32 10.90
CA GLU A 354 3.97 9.95 9.83
C GLU A 354 2.44 9.81 9.99
N ALA A 355 1.95 8.69 10.52
CA ALA A 355 0.52 8.38 10.52
C ALA A 355 -0.30 9.04 11.64
N MET A 356 0.33 9.75 12.58
CA MET A 356 -0.35 10.36 13.73
C MET A 356 -1.53 11.27 13.34
N PRO A 357 -1.42 12.17 12.33
CA PRO A 357 -2.53 13.02 11.93
C PRO A 357 -3.73 12.22 11.44
N ASN A 358 -3.49 11.17 10.62
CA ASN A 358 -4.54 10.33 10.07
C ASN A 358 -5.26 9.52 11.16
N VAL A 359 -4.50 8.97 12.11
CA VAL A 359 -5.07 8.25 13.26
C VAL A 359 -5.85 9.18 14.17
N LYS A 360 -5.38 10.41 14.40
CA LYS A 360 -6.10 11.42 15.19
C LYS A 360 -7.44 11.79 14.57
N ASN A 361 -7.51 11.86 13.24
CA ASN A 361 -8.76 12.08 12.53
C ASN A 361 -9.75 10.91 12.69
N SER A 362 -9.24 9.68 12.82
CA SER A 362 -10.04 8.46 12.96
C SER A 362 -10.45 8.16 14.40
N LEU A 363 -9.51 8.18 15.34
CA LEU A 363 -9.73 7.77 16.73
C LEU A 363 -9.99 8.94 17.69
N GLY A 364 -9.69 10.18 17.27
CA GLY A 364 -9.88 11.38 18.09
C GLY A 364 -9.13 11.30 19.42
N ALA A 365 -9.83 11.60 20.53
CA ALA A 365 -9.26 11.61 21.86
C ALA A 365 -9.37 10.24 22.59
N LYS A 366 -9.65 9.14 21.88
CA LYS A 366 -9.73 7.80 22.49
C LYS A 366 -8.37 7.27 22.96
N ILE A 367 -7.28 7.82 22.42
CA ILE A 367 -5.90 7.47 22.77
C ILE A 367 -5.06 8.73 22.98
N ASP A 368 -3.95 8.60 23.68
CA ASP A 368 -2.94 9.63 23.83
C ASP A 368 -1.94 9.56 22.66
N TYR A 369 -1.57 10.71 22.13
CA TYR A 369 -0.60 10.87 21.03
C TYR A 369 0.70 11.43 21.57
N ALA A 370 1.74 10.61 21.59
CA ALA A 370 3.05 10.99 22.12
C ALA A 370 3.85 11.83 21.11
N SER A 371 4.75 12.68 21.59
CA SER A 371 5.59 13.53 20.75
C SER A 371 6.76 12.78 20.10
N ASP A 372 7.18 11.67 20.71
CA ASP A 372 8.26 10.79 20.24
C ASP A 372 8.06 9.37 20.80
N GLU A 373 8.86 8.42 20.32
CA GLU A 373 8.79 7.02 20.70
C GLU A 373 9.03 6.79 22.21
N TYR A 374 9.89 7.59 22.84
CA TYR A 374 10.18 7.44 24.26
C TYR A 374 9.11 8.07 25.14
N SER A 375 8.53 9.19 24.73
CA SER A 375 7.42 9.81 25.49
C SER A 375 6.20 8.92 25.54
N ALA A 376 5.97 8.08 24.53
CA ALA A 376 4.92 7.06 24.54
C ALA A 376 5.11 6.04 25.68
N LEU A 377 6.35 5.72 26.03
CA LEU A 377 6.71 4.73 27.06
C LEU A 377 6.51 5.24 28.49
N SER A 378 6.36 6.54 28.72
CA SER A 378 6.32 7.11 30.06
C SER A 378 5.20 6.51 30.91
N GLY A 379 5.58 5.76 31.95
CA GLY A 379 4.66 5.07 32.83
C GLY A 379 3.84 3.95 32.17
N ALA A 380 4.28 3.42 31.03
CA ALA A 380 3.62 2.30 30.38
C ALA A 380 3.85 0.98 31.13
N ASP A 381 2.82 0.15 31.18
CA ASP A 381 2.87 -1.21 31.73
C ASP A 381 3.46 -2.22 30.72
N ALA A 382 3.31 -1.93 29.40
CA ALA A 382 3.94 -2.69 28.32
C ALA A 382 4.09 -1.84 27.07
N LEU A 383 4.98 -2.26 26.16
CA LEU A 383 5.11 -1.74 24.79
C LEU A 383 4.57 -2.78 23.80
N LEU A 384 3.75 -2.33 22.85
CA LEU A 384 3.33 -3.08 21.67
C LEU A 384 3.93 -2.45 20.41
N ILE A 385 4.68 -3.22 19.61
CA ILE A 385 5.23 -2.78 18.32
C ILE A 385 4.32 -3.31 17.21
N CYS A 386 3.76 -2.40 16.41
CA CYS A 386 2.88 -2.74 15.30
C CYS A 386 3.47 -2.48 13.91
N THR A 387 4.46 -1.58 13.82
CA THR A 387 5.12 -1.23 12.55
C THR A 387 6.64 -1.13 12.75
N GLU A 388 7.39 -1.69 11.83
CA GLU A 388 8.85 -1.82 11.92
C GLU A 388 9.61 -0.59 11.38
N TRP A 389 9.26 0.62 11.83
CA TRP A 389 9.96 1.85 11.45
C TRP A 389 11.45 1.79 11.76
N GLY A 390 12.26 2.42 10.91
CA GLY A 390 13.70 2.46 11.09
C GLY A 390 14.14 3.00 12.45
N ILE A 391 13.43 4.01 12.97
CA ILE A 391 13.67 4.64 14.27
C ILE A 391 13.49 3.66 15.46
N PHE A 392 12.68 2.62 15.32
CA PHE A 392 12.42 1.64 16.38
C PHE A 392 13.44 0.51 16.43
N ARG A 393 14.36 0.39 15.44
CA ARG A 393 15.26 -0.76 15.31
C ARG A 393 16.42 -0.78 16.28
N ASN A 394 16.89 0.38 16.69
CA ASN A 394 18.04 0.52 17.61
C ASN A 394 17.70 1.50 18.75
N PRO A 395 16.74 1.16 19.62
CA PRO A 395 16.36 2.05 20.71
C PRO A 395 17.37 1.98 21.85
N ASP A 396 17.40 3.02 22.68
CA ASP A 396 18.08 2.96 23.97
C ASP A 396 17.25 2.12 24.97
N PHE A 397 17.58 0.84 25.09
CA PHE A 397 16.90 -0.08 25.99
C PHE A 397 17.01 0.31 27.47
N THR A 398 18.08 1.00 27.88
CA THR A 398 18.23 1.49 29.24
C THR A 398 17.23 2.61 29.51
N ARG A 399 17.10 3.54 28.56
CA ARG A 399 16.09 4.60 28.62
C ARG A 399 14.68 4.04 28.61
N MET A 400 14.38 3.05 27.73
CA MET A 400 13.09 2.38 27.72
C MET A 400 12.71 1.85 29.10
N LYS A 401 13.60 1.07 29.74
CA LYS A 401 13.37 0.53 31.08
C LYS A 401 13.13 1.62 32.14
N SER A 402 13.84 2.72 32.04
CA SER A 402 13.68 3.82 33.00
C SER A 402 12.35 4.56 32.90
N LEU A 403 11.71 4.50 31.71
CA LEU A 403 10.44 5.18 31.43
C LEU A 403 9.22 4.29 31.69
N MET A 404 9.36 2.99 31.48
CA MET A 404 8.30 2.01 31.69
C MET A 404 8.19 1.58 33.14
N LYS A 405 7.02 1.13 33.59
CA LYS A 405 6.85 0.51 34.90
C LYS A 405 7.54 -0.84 34.97
N ASP A 406 7.42 -1.61 33.92
CA ASP A 406 8.03 -2.93 33.74
C ASP A 406 8.61 -3.06 32.33
N ALA A 407 9.74 -3.79 32.21
CA ALA A 407 10.36 -4.07 30.91
C ALA A 407 9.61 -5.19 30.19
N VAL A 408 8.43 -4.86 29.61
CA VAL A 408 7.52 -5.78 28.93
C VAL A 408 7.31 -5.33 27.49
N LEU A 409 7.58 -6.22 26.54
CA LEU A 409 7.54 -5.91 25.14
C LEU A 409 6.78 -7.00 24.36
N PHE A 410 5.76 -6.58 23.60
CA PHE A 410 5.05 -7.39 22.62
C PHE A 410 5.41 -6.90 21.21
N ASP A 411 6.04 -7.77 20.43
CA ASP A 411 6.58 -7.39 19.13
C ASP A 411 5.81 -8.06 17.99
N GLY A 412 4.98 -7.30 17.33
CA GLY A 412 4.16 -7.73 16.20
C GLY A 412 4.92 -7.82 14.87
N ARG A 413 6.22 -7.49 14.85
CA ARG A 413 7.04 -7.43 13.63
C ARG A 413 8.35 -8.19 13.73
N ASN A 414 8.59 -8.86 14.86
CA ASN A 414 9.85 -9.57 15.12
C ASN A 414 11.08 -8.67 14.90
N LEU A 415 11.00 -7.45 15.46
CA LEU A 415 11.99 -6.40 15.22
C LEU A 415 13.33 -6.70 15.92
N PHE A 416 13.26 -7.34 17.10
CA PHE A 416 14.42 -7.63 17.94
C PHE A 416 14.74 -9.12 17.99
N GLU A 417 16.01 -9.41 18.19
CA GLU A 417 16.49 -10.78 18.38
C GLU A 417 16.17 -11.29 19.79
N ILE A 418 15.79 -12.56 19.90
CA ILE A 418 15.45 -13.21 21.19
C ILE A 418 16.61 -13.11 22.20
N GLY A 419 17.84 -13.43 21.75
CA GLY A 419 19.01 -13.39 22.61
C GLY A 419 19.29 -12.00 23.16
N GLU A 420 19.17 -10.97 22.33
CA GLU A 420 19.33 -9.58 22.76
C GLU A 420 18.28 -9.19 23.83
N MET A 421 17.02 -9.54 23.63
CA MET A 421 15.96 -9.21 24.59
C MET A 421 16.17 -9.91 25.94
N ASN A 422 16.64 -11.16 25.92
CA ASN A 422 17.01 -11.90 27.12
C ASN A 422 18.16 -11.19 27.86
N ASP A 423 19.23 -10.84 27.17
CA ASP A 423 20.40 -10.17 27.75
C ASP A 423 20.05 -8.77 28.31
N LYS A 424 19.13 -8.08 27.65
CA LYS A 424 18.58 -6.82 28.12
C LYS A 424 17.57 -6.96 29.28
N GLY A 425 17.13 -8.19 29.60
CA GLY A 425 16.19 -8.48 30.70
C GLY A 425 14.80 -7.90 30.46
N PHE A 426 14.26 -8.08 29.27
CA PHE A 426 12.86 -7.81 28.94
C PHE A 426 12.05 -9.09 29.00
N TYR A 427 10.80 -9.00 29.49
CA TYR A 427 9.79 -9.94 29.02
C TYR A 427 9.55 -9.64 27.54
N TYR A 428 9.71 -10.63 26.70
CA TYR A 428 9.59 -10.45 25.26
C TYR A 428 8.73 -11.52 24.63
N CYS A 429 7.63 -11.09 24.01
CA CYS A 429 6.70 -11.95 23.30
C CYS A 429 6.57 -11.45 21.86
N SER A 430 6.83 -12.29 20.88
CA SER A 430 6.79 -11.98 19.47
C SER A 430 5.99 -13.03 18.69
N ILE A 431 6.12 -13.06 17.36
CA ILE A 431 5.33 -13.94 16.49
C ILE A 431 6.19 -15.17 16.09
N GLY A 432 5.69 -16.38 16.39
CA GLY A 432 6.30 -17.63 15.93
C GLY A 432 7.65 -17.98 16.59
N ARG A 433 7.91 -17.44 17.79
CA ARG A 433 9.14 -17.65 18.55
C ARG A 433 8.82 -17.88 20.03
N ASN A 434 9.76 -18.49 20.75
CA ASN A 434 9.60 -18.70 22.19
C ASN A 434 9.52 -17.37 22.95
N VAL A 435 8.64 -17.32 23.94
CA VAL A 435 8.52 -16.18 24.85
C VAL A 435 9.72 -16.16 25.79
N ILE A 436 10.29 -14.98 26.03
CA ILE A 436 11.29 -14.77 27.09
C ILE A 436 10.55 -14.31 28.32
N GLU A 437 10.58 -15.11 29.36
CA GLU A 437 10.09 -14.77 30.69
C GLU A 437 11.20 -14.13 31.51
N LYS A 438 10.86 -13.22 32.43
CA LYS A 438 11.82 -12.57 33.35
C LYS A 438 12.29 -13.54 34.40
#